data_28a264c577de72e15b0902f6defc3662
#
_entry.id   28a264c577de72e15b0902f6defc3662
#
_cell.length_a   1.000
_cell.length_b   1.000
_cell.length_c   1.000
_cell.angle_alpha   90.00
_cell.angle_beta   90.00
_cell.angle_gamma   90.00
#
_symmetry.space_group_name_H-M   'P 1'
#
loop_
_entity.id
_entity.type
_entity.pdbx_description
1 polymer ?
#
loop_
_entity_poly.entity_id
_entity_poly.type
_entity_poly.pdbx_seq_one_letter_code
_entity_poly.pdbx_strand_id
1 'polypeptide(L)'
;LLATVLEGAAQGAQLLLCGGVPIWPEHPAACLEAQLPALQQVTASGVQTFGALRVFAERFGAAPRLVVCGGGHVGASVVRLAKLLGLPVCALEDRPEFAEQLRQAGADPVLCLPFEEGLAAVSGGAECYFVVVTRAHSCDVQCLRPFCKSPPPMSA
;
A
#
# COMPACT_ATOMS: atom_id res chain seq x y z
N LEU A 1 10.58 -6.48 3.70
CA LEU A 1 10.79 -7.20 4.96
C LEU A 1 12.26 -7.10 5.37
N LEU A 2 12.54 -6.73 6.61
CA LEU A 2 13.86 -6.89 7.25
C LEU A 2 13.78 -8.01 8.29
N ALA A 3 14.62 -9.01 8.15
CA ALA A 3 14.76 -10.09 9.13
C ALA A 3 16.07 -9.91 9.90
N THR A 4 15.98 -9.90 11.23
CA THR A 4 17.14 -9.79 12.13
C THR A 4 17.22 -11.02 13.02
N VAL A 5 18.36 -11.71 13.04
CA VAL A 5 18.59 -12.89 13.91
C VAL A 5 18.69 -12.44 15.37
N LEU A 6 17.87 -13.04 16.24
CA LEU A 6 17.77 -12.63 17.65
C LEU A 6 18.78 -13.35 18.55
N GLU A 7 19.18 -14.57 18.21
CA GLU A 7 20.05 -15.38 19.08
C GLU A 7 20.86 -16.39 18.28
N GLY A 8 21.90 -16.97 18.93
CA GLY A 8 22.78 -17.96 18.34
C GLY A 8 24.05 -17.36 17.71
N ALA A 9 24.80 -18.18 16.98
CA ALA A 9 26.08 -17.79 16.39
C ALA A 9 26.00 -16.67 15.35
N ALA A 10 24.83 -16.49 14.73
CA ALA A 10 24.56 -15.44 13.76
C ALA A 10 23.74 -14.29 14.33
N GLN A 11 23.68 -14.13 15.66
CA GLN A 11 22.92 -13.04 16.29
C GLN A 11 23.31 -11.68 15.73
N GLY A 12 22.30 -10.86 15.40
CA GLY A 12 22.46 -9.56 14.78
C GLY A 12 22.62 -9.60 13.26
N ALA A 13 22.75 -10.78 12.64
CA ALA A 13 22.74 -10.88 11.19
C ALA A 13 21.38 -10.43 10.64
N GLN A 14 21.39 -9.72 9.52
CA GLN A 14 20.21 -9.13 8.90
C GLN A 14 20.08 -9.54 7.44
N LEU A 15 18.83 -9.56 6.97
CA LEU A 15 18.48 -9.78 5.56
C LEU A 15 17.31 -8.88 5.19
N LEU A 16 17.50 -8.03 4.19
CA LEU A 16 16.47 -7.17 3.64
C LEU A 16 15.93 -7.78 2.35
N LEU A 17 14.60 -7.96 2.30
CA LEU A 17 13.85 -8.44 1.14
C LEU A 17 12.98 -7.33 0.59
N CYS A 18 12.99 -7.14 -0.74
CA CYS A 18 12.04 -6.31 -1.46
C CYS A 18 11.27 -7.16 -2.47
N GLY A 19 9.94 -7.18 -2.40
CA GLY A 19 9.12 -8.06 -3.24
C GLY A 19 9.47 -9.56 -3.10
N GLY A 20 9.98 -9.98 -1.94
CA GLY A 20 10.45 -11.34 -1.70
C GLY A 20 11.88 -11.64 -2.21
N VAL A 21 12.54 -10.69 -2.85
CA VAL A 21 13.91 -10.84 -3.35
C VAL A 21 14.91 -10.25 -2.34
N PRO A 22 16.00 -10.97 -1.96
CA PRO A 22 17.08 -10.42 -1.17
C PRO A 22 17.73 -9.22 -1.88
N ILE A 23 17.87 -8.10 -1.18
CA ILE A 23 18.52 -6.90 -1.71
C ILE A 23 19.71 -6.42 -0.85
N TRP A 24 19.82 -6.91 0.37
CA TRP A 24 20.93 -6.60 1.26
C TRP A 24 20.97 -7.60 2.44
N PRO A 25 22.19 -8.00 2.91
CA PRO A 25 23.49 -7.76 2.29
C PRO A 25 23.72 -8.59 1.03
N GLU A 26 24.78 -8.31 0.28
CA GLU A 26 25.15 -9.09 -0.93
C GLU A 26 25.38 -10.57 -0.64
N HIS A 27 25.94 -10.84 0.56
CA HIS A 27 26.16 -12.19 1.08
C HIS A 27 25.45 -12.34 2.43
N PRO A 28 24.20 -12.81 2.44
CA PRO A 28 23.45 -13.05 3.68
C PRO A 28 24.07 -14.18 4.52
N ALA A 29 23.75 -14.18 5.82
CA ALA A 29 24.11 -15.32 6.67
C ALA A 29 23.38 -16.59 6.20
N ALA A 30 24.08 -17.71 6.11
CA ALA A 30 23.56 -18.99 5.59
C ALA A 30 22.26 -19.45 6.30
N CYS A 31 22.10 -19.13 7.58
CA CYS A 31 20.89 -19.45 8.35
C CYS A 31 19.66 -18.65 7.84
N LEU A 32 19.85 -17.41 7.37
CA LEU A 32 18.79 -16.59 6.77
C LEU A 32 18.50 -17.02 5.32
N GLU A 33 19.54 -17.33 4.54
CA GLU A 33 19.36 -17.85 3.18
C GLU A 33 18.56 -19.16 3.19
N ALA A 34 18.86 -20.09 4.09
CA ALA A 34 18.16 -21.35 4.22
C ALA A 34 16.68 -21.18 4.57
N GLN A 35 16.28 -20.06 5.17
CA GLN A 35 14.90 -19.75 5.55
C GLN A 35 14.21 -18.78 4.58
N LEU A 36 14.81 -18.47 3.45
CA LEU A 36 14.27 -17.53 2.48
C LEU A 36 12.81 -17.82 2.06
N PRO A 37 12.43 -19.09 1.74
CA PRO A 37 11.05 -19.40 1.38
C PRO A 37 10.06 -19.12 2.52
N ALA A 38 10.45 -19.36 3.76
CA ALA A 38 9.62 -19.11 4.93
C ALA A 38 9.52 -17.60 5.25
N LEU A 39 10.61 -16.85 5.10
CA LEU A 39 10.65 -15.40 5.28
C LEU A 39 9.77 -14.67 4.25
N GLN A 40 9.67 -15.19 3.04
CA GLN A 40 8.78 -14.66 2.00
C GLN A 40 7.30 -14.78 2.36
N GLN A 41 6.93 -15.72 3.23
CA GLN A 41 5.56 -15.96 3.67
C GLN A 41 5.17 -15.14 4.91
N VAL A 42 6.10 -14.40 5.50
CA VAL A 42 5.82 -13.58 6.68
C VAL A 42 4.87 -12.44 6.31
N THR A 43 3.70 -12.39 6.91
CA THR A 43 2.64 -11.42 6.61
C THR A 43 2.54 -10.29 7.63
N ALA A 44 3.11 -10.45 8.83
CA ALA A 44 3.07 -9.46 9.90
C ALA A 44 4.45 -9.28 10.55
N SER A 45 4.71 -8.07 11.06
CA SER A 45 5.91 -7.79 11.87
C SER A 45 5.84 -8.51 13.21
N GLY A 46 6.97 -9.00 13.69
CA GLY A 46 7.08 -9.68 14.98
C GLY A 46 8.17 -10.73 15.01
N VAL A 47 8.27 -11.42 16.15
CA VAL A 47 9.21 -12.53 16.32
C VAL A 47 8.67 -13.75 15.59
N GLN A 48 9.50 -14.32 14.72
CA GLN A 48 9.24 -15.54 13.97
C GLN A 48 10.25 -16.61 14.39
N THR A 49 9.81 -17.87 14.38
CA THR A 49 10.68 -19.02 14.71
C THR A 49 10.65 -20.02 13.56
N PHE A 50 11.81 -20.33 13.01
CA PHE A 50 12.01 -21.28 11.92
C PHE A 50 12.95 -22.39 12.40
N GLY A 51 12.37 -23.49 12.93
CA GLY A 51 13.16 -24.52 13.62
C GLY A 51 13.86 -23.95 14.84
N ALA A 52 15.20 -23.98 14.88
CA ALA A 52 16.01 -23.39 15.95
C ALA A 52 16.34 -21.90 15.73
N LEU A 53 16.01 -21.34 14.58
CA LEU A 53 16.32 -19.95 14.25
C LEU A 53 15.20 -19.03 14.71
N ARG A 54 15.51 -18.05 15.55
CA ARG A 54 14.59 -16.98 15.95
C ARG A 54 15.00 -15.66 15.29
N VAL A 55 14.06 -15.05 14.59
CA VAL A 55 14.29 -13.76 13.92
C VAL A 55 13.21 -12.75 14.32
N PHE A 56 13.58 -11.50 14.37
CA PHE A 56 12.61 -10.41 14.35
C PHE A 56 12.41 -10.01 12.89
N ALA A 57 11.18 -10.18 12.41
CA ALA A 57 10.79 -9.82 11.06
C ALA A 57 10.05 -8.48 11.11
N GLU A 58 10.55 -7.48 10.41
CA GLU A 58 9.92 -6.17 10.26
C GLU A 58 9.40 -6.02 8.83
N ARG A 59 8.10 -5.90 8.69
CA ARG A 59 7.49 -5.56 7.40
C ARG A 59 7.41 -4.04 7.25
N PHE A 60 8.10 -3.55 6.26
CA PHE A 60 7.89 -2.20 5.76
C PHE A 60 6.82 -2.30 4.67
N GLY A 61 5.62 -1.83 4.97
CA GLY A 61 4.58 -1.64 3.96
C GLY A 61 4.97 -0.48 3.03
N ALA A 62 4.42 -0.45 1.83
CA ALA A 62 4.35 0.81 1.11
C ALA A 62 3.58 1.80 1.99
N ALA A 63 4.00 3.06 2.04
CA ALA A 63 3.24 4.07 2.78
C ALA A 63 1.76 4.02 2.35
N PRO A 64 0.82 4.02 3.30
CA PRO A 64 -0.59 3.99 2.96
C PRO A 64 -0.90 5.12 2.00
N ARG A 65 -1.57 4.81 0.89
CA ARG A 65 -1.93 5.77 -0.14
C ARG A 65 -3.42 6.03 -0.10
N LEU A 66 -3.81 7.30 -0.13
CA LEU A 66 -5.19 7.70 -0.26
C LEU A 66 -5.55 7.88 -1.74
N VAL A 67 -6.68 7.32 -2.14
CA VAL A 67 -7.27 7.52 -3.47
C VAL A 67 -8.60 8.26 -3.29
N VAL A 68 -8.66 9.50 -3.76
CA VAL A 68 -9.86 10.34 -3.62
C VAL A 68 -10.62 10.34 -4.95
N CYS A 69 -11.86 9.83 -4.95
CA CYS A 69 -12.75 9.85 -6.09
C CYS A 69 -13.76 10.99 -5.93
N GLY A 70 -13.59 12.04 -6.72
CA GLY A 70 -14.44 13.25 -6.72
C GLY A 70 -13.69 14.52 -6.32
N GLY A 71 -13.74 15.53 -7.20
CA GLY A 71 -12.98 16.78 -7.12
C GLY A 71 -13.74 17.97 -6.53
N GLY A 72 -14.93 17.74 -5.95
CA GLY A 72 -15.70 18.81 -5.29
C GLY A 72 -15.00 19.35 -4.03
N HIS A 73 -15.65 20.29 -3.34
CA HIS A 73 -15.10 20.91 -2.14
C HIS A 73 -14.67 19.92 -1.06
N VAL A 74 -15.44 18.84 -0.89
CA VAL A 74 -15.12 17.78 0.08
C VAL A 74 -13.86 17.04 -0.36
N GLY A 75 -13.78 16.60 -1.62
CA GLY A 75 -12.59 15.90 -2.13
C GLY A 75 -11.33 16.74 -2.02
N ALA A 76 -11.38 18.01 -2.42
CA ALA A 76 -10.26 18.93 -2.28
C ALA A 76 -9.83 19.14 -0.82
N SER A 77 -10.79 19.17 0.12
CA SER A 77 -10.49 19.28 1.55
C SER A 77 -9.84 18.02 2.10
N VAL A 78 -10.31 16.83 1.69
CA VAL A 78 -9.70 15.54 2.03
C VAL A 78 -8.26 15.47 1.53
N VAL A 79 -8.00 15.90 0.28
CA VAL A 79 -6.64 15.95 -0.27
C VAL A 79 -5.72 16.84 0.57
N ARG A 80 -6.16 18.07 0.90
CA ARG A 80 -5.35 18.99 1.74
C ARG A 80 -5.03 18.39 3.10
N LEU A 81 -6.03 17.78 3.75
CA LEU A 81 -5.85 17.12 5.04
C LEU A 81 -4.86 15.95 4.95
N ALA A 82 -5.00 15.10 3.95
CA ALA A 82 -4.10 13.98 3.73
C ALA A 82 -2.65 14.43 3.48
N LYS A 83 -2.46 15.51 2.70
CA LYS A 83 -1.14 16.11 2.51
C LYS A 83 -0.55 16.66 3.80
N LEU A 84 -1.37 17.29 4.65
CA LEU A 84 -0.93 17.75 5.97
C LEU A 84 -0.46 16.59 6.86
N LEU A 85 -1.08 15.43 6.72
CA LEU A 85 -0.70 14.20 7.42
C LEU A 85 0.48 13.45 6.77
N GLY A 86 1.04 13.95 5.68
CA GLY A 86 2.14 13.31 4.96
C GLY A 86 1.74 12.07 4.15
N LEU A 87 0.44 11.87 3.89
CA LEU A 87 -0.03 10.74 3.11
C LEU A 87 0.12 11.01 1.61
N PRO A 88 0.63 10.07 0.81
CA PRO A 88 0.56 10.11 -0.65
C PRO A 88 -0.90 10.08 -1.09
N VAL A 89 -1.31 11.01 -1.96
CA VAL A 89 -2.69 11.13 -2.44
C VAL A 89 -2.73 11.06 -3.95
N CYS A 90 -3.44 10.07 -4.48
CA CYS A 90 -3.90 10.00 -5.87
C CYS A 90 -5.35 10.46 -5.93
N ALA A 91 -5.76 11.11 -6.99
CA ALA A 91 -7.15 11.53 -7.14
C ALA A 91 -7.71 11.21 -8.52
N LEU A 92 -9.03 10.94 -8.55
CA LEU A 92 -9.80 10.63 -9.74
C LEU A 92 -10.96 11.62 -9.86
N GLU A 93 -11.11 12.23 -11.04
CA GLU A 93 -12.23 13.09 -11.37
C GLU A 93 -12.46 13.08 -12.89
N ASP A 94 -13.70 13.01 -13.33
CA ASP A 94 -14.05 12.95 -14.75
C ASP A 94 -14.18 14.34 -15.41
N ARG A 95 -14.17 15.42 -14.62
CA ARG A 95 -14.31 16.80 -15.10
C ARG A 95 -13.00 17.58 -14.95
N PRO A 96 -12.46 18.16 -16.04
CA PRO A 96 -11.15 18.81 -16.02
C PRO A 96 -10.99 19.93 -14.98
N GLU A 97 -12.03 20.75 -14.80
CA GLU A 97 -12.01 21.86 -13.86
C GLU A 97 -11.88 21.41 -12.39
N PHE A 98 -12.52 20.30 -12.03
CA PHE A 98 -12.41 19.72 -10.69
C PHE A 98 -11.15 18.89 -10.51
N ALA A 99 -10.65 18.26 -11.58
CA ALA A 99 -9.34 17.60 -11.56
C ALA A 99 -8.24 18.64 -11.29
N GLU A 100 -8.34 19.84 -11.84
CA GLU A 100 -7.39 20.92 -11.58
C GLU A 100 -7.46 21.39 -10.11
N GLN A 101 -8.65 21.48 -9.51
CA GLN A 101 -8.79 21.77 -8.08
C GLN A 101 -8.07 20.73 -7.19
N LEU A 102 -8.12 19.45 -7.57
CA LEU A 102 -7.42 18.39 -6.85
C LEU A 102 -5.90 18.51 -6.96
N ARG A 103 -5.37 18.91 -8.15
CA ARG A 103 -3.94 19.20 -8.33
C ARG A 103 -3.50 20.36 -7.44
N GLN A 104 -4.28 21.45 -7.44
CA GLN A 104 -4.01 22.61 -6.59
C GLN A 104 -4.12 22.30 -5.11
N ALA A 105 -4.95 21.33 -4.73
CA ALA A 105 -5.03 20.82 -3.35
C ALA A 105 -3.82 19.96 -2.97
N GLY A 106 -3.01 19.51 -3.95
CA GLY A 106 -1.77 18.75 -3.73
C GLY A 106 -1.87 17.25 -4.03
N ALA A 107 -2.92 16.78 -4.71
CA ALA A 107 -2.98 15.39 -5.16
C ALA A 107 -2.01 15.17 -6.33
N ASP A 108 -1.28 14.04 -6.30
CA ASP A 108 -0.36 13.61 -7.35
C ASP A 108 -0.21 12.07 -7.32
N PRO A 109 -0.57 11.37 -8.42
CA PRO A 109 -1.16 11.86 -9.66
C PRO A 109 -2.65 12.22 -9.53
N VAL A 110 -3.15 13.07 -10.44
CA VAL A 110 -4.58 13.30 -10.66
C VAL A 110 -4.96 12.74 -12.02
N LEU A 111 -5.82 11.75 -12.03
CA LEU A 111 -6.33 11.11 -13.23
C LEU A 111 -7.66 11.76 -13.61
N CYS A 112 -7.70 12.45 -14.75
CA CYS A 112 -8.89 13.04 -15.32
C CYS A 112 -9.48 12.07 -16.35
N LEU A 113 -10.20 11.06 -15.84
CA LEU A 113 -10.77 9.95 -16.61
C LEU A 113 -12.14 9.56 -16.04
N PRO A 114 -12.99 8.86 -16.81
CA PRO A 114 -14.16 8.19 -16.26
C PRO A 114 -13.76 7.33 -15.06
N PHE A 115 -14.58 7.30 -14.01
CA PHE A 115 -14.19 6.66 -12.74
C PHE A 115 -13.81 5.19 -12.88
N GLU A 116 -14.50 4.41 -13.72
CA GLU A 116 -14.18 2.99 -13.96
C GLU A 116 -12.78 2.82 -14.58
N GLU A 117 -12.44 3.66 -15.56
CA GLU A 117 -11.13 3.64 -16.23
C GLU A 117 -10.03 4.12 -15.28
N GLY A 118 -10.28 5.20 -14.55
CA GLY A 118 -9.35 5.74 -13.58
C GLY A 118 -9.02 4.75 -12.46
N LEU A 119 -10.02 4.04 -11.95
CA LEU A 119 -9.81 3.01 -10.93
C LEU A 119 -9.05 1.80 -11.46
N ALA A 120 -9.26 1.42 -12.72
CA ALA A 120 -8.47 0.35 -13.36
C ALA A 120 -6.99 0.74 -13.53
N ALA A 121 -6.71 2.03 -13.73
CA ALA A 121 -5.34 2.56 -13.83
C ALA A 121 -4.66 2.72 -12.46
N VAL A 122 -5.41 2.84 -11.37
CA VAL A 122 -4.84 2.91 -10.02
C VAL A 122 -4.48 1.50 -9.57
N SER A 123 -3.18 1.23 -9.46
CA SER A 123 -2.70 -0.04 -8.88
C SER A 123 -3.17 -0.12 -7.43
N GLY A 124 -4.15 -0.96 -7.17
CA GLY A 124 -4.61 -1.29 -5.82
C GLY A 124 -3.57 -2.17 -5.13
N GLY A 125 -3.19 -1.83 -3.91
CA GLY A 125 -2.43 -2.67 -2.98
C GLY A 125 -3.17 -2.76 -1.65
N ALA A 126 -2.74 -3.63 -0.76
CA ALA A 126 -3.33 -3.80 0.58
C ALA A 126 -3.34 -2.49 1.41
N GLU A 127 -2.50 -1.51 1.02
CA GLU A 127 -2.33 -0.23 1.71
C GLU A 127 -2.98 0.94 0.93
N CYS A 128 -3.99 0.68 0.08
CA CYS A 128 -4.75 1.71 -0.61
C CYS A 128 -6.09 1.94 0.09
N TYR A 129 -6.33 3.18 0.49
CA TYR A 129 -7.59 3.63 1.09
C TYR A 129 -8.36 4.49 0.10
N PHE A 130 -9.64 4.17 -0.12
CA PHE A 130 -10.48 4.87 -1.08
C PHE A 130 -11.49 5.75 -0.35
N VAL A 131 -11.57 7.01 -0.76
CA VAL A 131 -12.58 7.98 -0.31
C VAL A 131 -13.41 8.35 -1.52
N VAL A 132 -14.68 7.93 -1.50
CA VAL A 132 -15.63 8.19 -2.58
C VAL A 132 -16.54 9.34 -2.16
N VAL A 133 -16.39 10.49 -2.81
CA VAL A 133 -17.10 11.75 -2.54
C VAL A 133 -17.49 12.43 -3.84
N THR A 134 -18.09 11.63 -4.74
CA THR A 134 -18.46 12.10 -6.07
C THR A 134 -19.73 12.96 -6.02
N ARG A 135 -20.12 13.51 -7.17
CA ARG A 135 -21.29 14.40 -7.29
C ARG A 135 -22.65 13.69 -7.27
N ALA A 136 -22.67 12.37 -7.48
CA ALA A 136 -23.93 11.63 -7.66
C ALA A 136 -23.76 10.15 -7.28
N HIS A 137 -24.83 9.55 -6.73
CA HIS A 137 -24.84 8.13 -6.36
C HIS A 137 -24.50 7.18 -7.52
N SER A 138 -24.84 7.53 -8.77
CA SER A 138 -24.43 6.74 -9.94
C SER A 138 -22.90 6.67 -10.10
N CYS A 139 -22.21 7.78 -9.84
CA CYS A 139 -20.75 7.83 -9.85
C CYS A 139 -20.17 7.06 -8.64
N ASP A 140 -20.79 7.16 -7.46
CA ASP A 140 -20.37 6.40 -6.28
C ASP A 140 -20.44 4.89 -6.55
N VAL A 141 -21.53 4.43 -7.18
CA VAL A 141 -21.69 3.02 -7.58
C VAL A 141 -20.59 2.58 -8.57
N GLN A 142 -20.22 3.44 -9.54
CA GLN A 142 -19.12 3.16 -10.47
C GLN A 142 -17.78 2.98 -9.71
N CYS A 143 -17.54 3.85 -8.72
CA CYS A 143 -16.33 3.75 -7.89
C CYS A 143 -16.32 2.51 -7.01
N LEU A 144 -17.45 2.07 -6.46
CA LEU A 144 -17.52 0.95 -5.51
C LEU A 144 -17.60 -0.41 -6.19
N ARG A 145 -18.13 -0.49 -7.41
CA ARG A 145 -18.36 -1.76 -8.13
C ARG A 145 -17.11 -2.65 -8.25
N PRO A 146 -15.90 -2.14 -8.52
CA PRO A 146 -14.70 -2.99 -8.59
C PRO A 146 -14.40 -3.73 -7.28
N PHE A 147 -14.70 -3.11 -6.13
CA PHE A 147 -14.44 -3.69 -4.80
C PHE A 147 -15.48 -4.72 -4.37
N CYS A 148 -16.69 -4.65 -4.92
CA CYS A 148 -17.76 -5.60 -4.60
C CYS A 148 -17.60 -6.94 -5.35
N LYS A 149 -16.75 -7.03 -6.37
CA LYS A 149 -16.53 -8.25 -7.17
C LYS A 149 -15.51 -9.21 -6.58
N SER A 150 -14.72 -8.77 -5.62
CA SER A 150 -13.76 -9.60 -4.91
C SER A 150 -14.15 -9.61 -3.42
N PRO A 151 -14.68 -10.71 -2.88
CA PRO A 151 -14.86 -10.81 -1.45
C PRO A 151 -13.47 -10.66 -0.80
N PRO A 152 -13.34 -9.93 0.33
CA PRO A 152 -12.08 -9.85 1.05
C PRO A 152 -11.64 -11.27 1.44
N PRO A 153 -10.32 -11.56 1.47
CA PRO A 153 -9.84 -12.84 1.95
C PRO A 153 -10.37 -13.01 3.37
N MET A 154 -11.18 -14.04 3.57
CA MET A 154 -11.63 -14.42 4.90
C MET A 154 -10.39 -14.81 5.70
N SER A 155 -10.04 -13.98 6.68
CA SER A 155 -9.04 -14.34 7.68
C SER A 155 -9.59 -15.51 8.49
N ALA A 156 -9.00 -16.68 8.29
CA ALA A 156 -9.19 -17.81 9.19
C ALA A 156 -8.38 -17.62 10.47
#